data_acceb391bbbf2239a956cea686b4b953
#
_entry.id   acceb391bbbf2239a956cea686b4b953
#
_cell.length_a   1.000
_cell.length_b   1.000
_cell.length_c   1.000
_cell.angle_alpha   90.00
_cell.angle_beta   90.00
_cell.angle_gamma   90.00
#
_symmetry.space_group_name_H-M   'P 1'
#
loop_
_entity.id
_entity.type
_entity.pdbx_description
1 polymer ?
#
loop_
_entity_poly.entity_id
_entity_poly.type
_entity_poly.pdbx_seq_one_letter_code
_entity_poly.pdbx_strand_id
1 'polypeptide(L)'
;MEKRRVVVKVGSSTITHESGLLNLKKLDELARVLSDLDNAGHEVLLVSSGAIAAGCGKMGLEQKPKELDEKQAMAAIGQCELMYIYDKMFSQYSRKVAQLLITKRDLDDEQLRSNALNTLQVLLKYKTIPIINENDSVAIDEIVYGDNDTLSAITARLIRADLLVLLSDIDGLYDADPSKCPH
;
A
#
# COMPACT_ATOMS: atom_id res chain seq x y z
N MET A 1 5.00 3.21 26.68
CA MET A 1 5.89 2.99 25.51
C MET A 1 6.10 4.32 24.82
N GLU A 2 7.29 4.55 24.29
CA GLU A 2 7.57 5.75 23.50
C GLU A 2 6.76 5.72 22.21
N LYS A 3 6.11 6.84 21.87
CA LYS A 3 5.34 6.99 20.63
C LYS A 3 6.28 6.89 19.43
N ARG A 4 5.95 6.05 18.46
CA ARG A 4 6.70 5.86 17.21
C ARG A 4 5.82 6.10 16.01
N ARG A 5 6.44 6.53 14.93
CA ARG A 5 5.82 6.62 13.61
C ARG A 5 6.29 5.42 12.79
N VAL A 6 5.32 4.62 12.35
CA VAL A 6 5.57 3.34 11.67
C VAL A 6 4.95 3.38 10.28
N VAL A 7 5.75 3.11 9.27
CA VAL A 7 5.28 2.87 7.91
C VAL A 7 5.33 1.38 7.66
N VAL A 8 4.21 0.81 7.23
CA VAL A 8 4.11 -0.61 6.87
C VAL A 8 3.81 -0.70 5.38
N LYS A 9 4.62 -1.45 4.65
CA LYS A 9 4.36 -1.75 3.23
C LYS A 9 3.82 -3.18 3.11
N VAL A 10 2.78 -3.35 2.30
CA VAL A 10 2.25 -4.66 1.96
C VAL A 10 2.23 -4.87 0.45
N GLY A 11 2.84 -5.95 0.00
CA GLY A 11 2.87 -6.35 -1.41
C GLY A 11 1.57 -7.04 -1.87
N SER A 12 1.35 -7.06 -3.19
CA SER A 12 0.17 -7.72 -3.79
C SER A 12 0.10 -9.20 -3.42
N SER A 13 1.21 -9.94 -3.49
CA SER A 13 1.30 -11.36 -3.13
C SER A 13 0.90 -11.65 -1.69
N THR A 14 1.16 -10.71 -0.78
CA THR A 14 0.80 -10.82 0.63
C THR A 14 -0.71 -10.75 0.85
N ILE A 15 -1.43 -9.92 0.07
CA ILE A 15 -2.87 -9.65 0.25
C ILE A 15 -3.75 -10.30 -0.81
N THR A 16 -3.19 -11.14 -1.66
CA THR A 16 -3.96 -11.93 -2.64
C THR A 16 -3.76 -13.43 -2.42
N HIS A 17 -4.69 -14.20 -2.91
CA HIS A 17 -4.54 -15.64 -3.09
C HIS A 17 -3.77 -15.95 -4.39
N GLU A 18 -3.34 -17.19 -4.57
CA GLU A 18 -2.74 -17.67 -5.83
C GLU A 18 -3.69 -17.48 -7.03
N SER A 19 -5.00 -17.51 -6.78
CA SER A 19 -6.03 -17.18 -7.77
C SER A 19 -6.05 -15.72 -8.24
N GLY A 20 -5.27 -14.84 -7.58
CA GLY A 20 -5.26 -13.40 -7.83
C GLY A 20 -6.36 -12.61 -7.12
N LEU A 21 -7.31 -13.27 -6.47
CA LEU A 21 -8.35 -12.61 -5.68
C LEU A 21 -7.80 -12.11 -4.34
N LEU A 22 -8.41 -11.06 -3.79
CA LEU A 22 -8.02 -10.51 -2.49
C LEU A 22 -8.23 -11.53 -1.36
N ASN A 23 -7.23 -11.67 -0.50
CA ASN A 23 -7.29 -12.50 0.68
C ASN A 23 -7.85 -11.70 1.85
N LEU A 24 -9.18 -11.80 2.04
CA LEU A 24 -9.89 -11.03 3.06
C LEU A 24 -9.40 -11.34 4.47
N LYS A 25 -8.97 -12.58 4.75
CA LYS A 25 -8.42 -12.95 6.06
C LYS A 25 -7.12 -12.20 6.35
N LYS A 26 -6.19 -12.16 5.40
CA LYS A 26 -4.92 -11.42 5.56
C LYS A 26 -5.15 -9.91 5.67
N LEU A 27 -6.12 -9.38 4.93
CA LEU A 27 -6.49 -7.96 5.01
C LEU A 27 -7.10 -7.61 6.38
N ASP A 28 -7.93 -8.47 6.94
CA ASP A 28 -8.48 -8.30 8.29
C ASP A 28 -7.39 -8.39 9.37
N GLU A 29 -6.51 -9.39 9.30
CA GLU A 29 -5.37 -9.53 10.19
C GLU A 29 -4.46 -8.28 10.16
N LEU A 30 -4.18 -7.75 8.97
CA LEU A 30 -3.42 -6.51 8.79
C LEU A 30 -4.13 -5.33 9.45
N ALA A 31 -5.41 -5.14 9.14
CA ALA A 31 -6.20 -4.04 9.71
C ALA A 31 -6.26 -4.11 11.24
N ARG A 32 -6.43 -5.30 11.81
CA ARG A 32 -6.41 -5.53 13.25
C ARG A 32 -5.08 -5.13 13.89
N VAL A 33 -3.96 -5.64 13.34
CA VAL A 33 -2.62 -5.34 13.89
C VAL A 33 -2.28 -3.86 13.80
N LEU A 34 -2.58 -3.21 12.66
CA LEU A 34 -2.33 -1.79 12.50
C LEU A 34 -3.23 -0.94 13.41
N SER A 35 -4.46 -1.37 13.64
CA SER A 35 -5.37 -0.73 14.59
C SER A 35 -4.86 -0.86 16.04
N ASP A 36 -4.30 -2.01 16.42
CA ASP A 36 -3.71 -2.21 17.74
C ASP A 36 -2.47 -1.32 17.96
N LEU A 37 -1.62 -1.15 16.94
CA LEU A 37 -0.50 -0.22 17.00
C LEU A 37 -0.96 1.23 17.19
N ASP A 38 -2.00 1.67 16.45
CA ASP A 38 -2.57 3.00 16.62
C ASP A 38 -3.22 3.17 18.00
N ASN A 39 -3.91 2.14 18.53
CA ASN A 39 -4.45 2.11 19.89
C ASN A 39 -3.35 2.22 20.96
N ALA A 40 -2.19 1.63 20.72
CA ALA A 40 -1.02 1.74 21.60
C ALA A 40 -0.38 3.14 21.57
N GLY A 41 -0.89 4.05 20.74
CA GLY A 41 -0.45 5.45 20.66
C GLY A 41 0.60 5.72 19.58
N HIS A 42 0.93 4.75 18.73
CA HIS A 42 1.80 4.93 17.59
C HIS A 42 1.10 5.68 16.45
N GLU A 43 1.85 6.30 15.57
CA GLU A 43 1.36 6.83 14.29
C GLU A 43 1.62 5.79 13.20
N VAL A 44 0.56 5.32 12.55
CA VAL A 44 0.64 4.22 11.57
C VAL A 44 0.26 4.72 10.19
N LEU A 45 1.08 4.38 9.20
CA LEU A 45 0.81 4.60 7.78
C LEU A 45 0.95 3.27 7.05
N LEU A 46 0.06 3.01 6.09
CA LEU A 46 0.09 1.83 5.24
C LEU A 46 0.44 2.21 3.80
N VAL A 47 1.44 1.58 3.22
CA VAL A 47 1.70 1.60 1.77
C VAL A 47 1.22 0.28 1.19
N SER A 48 0.23 0.31 0.33
CA SER A 48 -0.44 -0.90 -0.15
C SER A 48 -0.35 -1.02 -1.66
N SER A 49 0.03 -2.20 -2.12
CA SER A 49 -0.19 -2.66 -3.49
C SER A 49 -1.55 -3.37 -3.63
N GLY A 50 -1.82 -3.96 -4.80
CA GLY A 50 -2.95 -4.86 -5.02
C GLY A 50 -4.14 -4.25 -5.74
N ALA A 51 -4.07 -3.00 -6.19
CA ALA A 51 -5.16 -2.36 -6.93
C ALA A 51 -5.52 -3.12 -8.22
N ILE A 52 -4.52 -3.49 -9.03
CA ILE A 52 -4.77 -4.26 -10.27
C ILE A 52 -5.43 -5.61 -9.96
N ALA A 53 -4.96 -6.32 -8.93
CA ALA A 53 -5.55 -7.59 -8.53
C ALA A 53 -7.00 -7.44 -8.05
N ALA A 54 -7.29 -6.40 -7.26
CA ALA A 54 -8.64 -6.08 -6.83
C ALA A 54 -9.57 -5.78 -8.03
N GLY A 55 -9.07 -5.04 -9.03
CA GLY A 55 -9.80 -4.74 -10.26
C GLY A 55 -10.09 -5.99 -11.09
N CYS A 56 -9.08 -6.84 -11.28
CA CYS A 56 -9.27 -8.12 -11.99
C CYS A 56 -10.31 -8.99 -11.28
N GLY A 57 -10.23 -9.10 -9.95
CA GLY A 57 -11.20 -9.86 -9.17
C GLY A 57 -12.61 -9.31 -9.28
N LYS A 58 -12.78 -7.98 -9.21
CA LYS A 58 -14.07 -7.32 -9.36
C LYS A 58 -14.69 -7.52 -10.76
N MET A 59 -13.84 -7.54 -11.77
CA MET A 59 -14.27 -7.77 -13.17
C MET A 59 -14.41 -9.24 -13.54
N GLY A 60 -14.05 -10.16 -12.63
CA GLY A 60 -14.11 -11.60 -12.87
C GLY A 60 -13.10 -12.09 -13.93
N LEU A 61 -11.95 -11.42 -14.05
CA LEU A 61 -10.91 -11.82 -14.99
C LEU A 61 -10.12 -13.02 -14.44
N GLU A 62 -10.00 -14.07 -15.23
CA GLU A 62 -9.21 -15.27 -14.86
C GLU A 62 -7.70 -15.00 -14.88
N GLN A 63 -7.26 -14.05 -15.68
CA GLN A 63 -5.85 -13.68 -15.85
C GLN A 63 -5.65 -12.18 -15.79
N LYS A 64 -4.49 -11.77 -15.29
CA LYS A 64 -4.10 -10.35 -15.31
C LYS A 64 -3.90 -9.88 -16.75
N PRO A 65 -4.37 -8.70 -17.10
CA PRO A 65 -4.12 -8.08 -18.41
C PRO A 65 -2.63 -7.97 -18.71
N LYS A 66 -2.28 -8.05 -19.97
CA LYS A 66 -0.89 -7.86 -20.44
C LYS A 66 -0.64 -6.43 -20.88
N GLU A 67 -1.63 -5.84 -21.55
CA GLU A 67 -1.53 -4.49 -22.08
C GLU A 67 -1.57 -3.43 -20.97
N LEU A 68 -0.84 -2.34 -21.19
CA LEU A 68 -0.65 -1.28 -20.19
C LEU A 68 -1.96 -0.58 -19.86
N ASP A 69 -2.72 -0.20 -20.86
CA ASP A 69 -4.01 0.50 -20.74
C ASP A 69 -5.05 -0.36 -20.00
N GLU A 70 -5.08 -1.66 -20.25
CA GLU A 70 -5.93 -2.59 -19.51
C GLU A 70 -5.52 -2.70 -18.04
N LYS A 71 -4.20 -2.74 -17.75
CA LYS A 71 -3.69 -2.74 -16.37
C LYS A 71 -4.05 -1.45 -15.65
N GLN A 72 -3.91 -0.29 -16.31
CA GLN A 72 -4.31 1.01 -15.76
C GLN A 72 -5.81 1.06 -15.48
N ALA A 73 -6.64 0.54 -16.38
CA ALA A 73 -8.08 0.44 -16.16
C ALA A 73 -8.41 -0.47 -14.97
N MET A 74 -7.74 -1.62 -14.84
CA MET A 74 -7.92 -2.51 -13.68
C MET A 74 -7.44 -1.85 -12.39
N ALA A 75 -6.34 -1.11 -12.42
CA ALA A 75 -5.87 -0.34 -11.26
C ALA A 75 -6.90 0.69 -10.81
N ALA A 76 -7.50 1.44 -11.74
CA ALA A 76 -8.54 2.42 -11.43
C ALA A 76 -9.79 1.78 -10.80
N ILE A 77 -10.30 0.67 -11.37
CA ILE A 77 -11.43 -0.09 -10.83
C ILE A 77 -11.08 -0.67 -9.46
N GLY A 78 -9.90 -1.26 -9.35
CA GLY A 78 -9.49 -2.00 -8.18
C GLY A 78 -9.06 -1.12 -7.02
N GLN A 79 -8.53 0.07 -7.26
CA GLN A 79 -8.21 1.02 -6.21
C GLN A 79 -9.47 1.42 -5.42
N CYS A 80 -10.58 1.61 -6.12
CA CYS A 80 -11.87 1.88 -5.49
C CYS A 80 -12.32 0.71 -4.60
N GLU A 81 -12.21 -0.52 -5.10
CA GLU A 81 -12.56 -1.74 -4.36
C GLU A 81 -11.63 -1.97 -3.16
N LEU A 82 -10.33 -1.81 -3.35
CA LEU A 82 -9.34 -1.98 -2.31
C LEU A 82 -9.58 -1.01 -1.14
N MET A 83 -9.85 0.26 -1.45
CA MET A 83 -10.16 1.25 -0.41
C MET A 83 -11.48 0.96 0.32
N TYR A 84 -12.50 0.49 -0.40
CA TYR A 84 -13.75 0.05 0.23
C TYR A 84 -13.53 -1.09 1.22
N ILE A 85 -12.70 -2.07 0.83
CA ILE A 85 -12.38 -3.22 1.71
C ILE A 85 -11.56 -2.75 2.93
N TYR A 86 -10.55 -1.90 2.74
CA TYR A 86 -9.79 -1.34 3.87
C TYR A 86 -10.69 -0.54 4.81
N ASP A 87 -11.52 0.36 4.30
CA ASP A 87 -12.44 1.14 5.13
C ASP A 87 -13.36 0.22 5.94
N LYS A 88 -13.91 -0.81 5.32
CA LYS A 88 -14.74 -1.81 5.98
C LYS A 88 -13.98 -2.57 7.08
N MET A 89 -12.75 -3.02 6.82
CA MET A 89 -11.95 -3.78 7.79
C MET A 89 -11.52 -2.89 8.97
N PHE A 90 -10.97 -1.71 8.72
CA PHE A 90 -10.54 -0.80 9.76
C PHE A 90 -11.70 -0.24 10.61
N SER A 91 -12.88 -0.05 10.00
CA SER A 91 -14.08 0.40 10.70
C SER A 91 -14.55 -0.58 11.79
N GLN A 92 -14.29 -1.89 11.63
CA GLN A 92 -14.57 -2.90 12.66
C GLN A 92 -13.76 -2.66 13.95
N TYR A 93 -12.59 -2.03 13.81
CA TYR A 93 -11.71 -1.65 14.93
C TYR A 93 -11.83 -0.17 15.31
N SER A 94 -12.91 0.51 14.85
CA SER A 94 -13.16 1.93 15.08
C SER A 94 -12.03 2.85 14.59
N ARG A 95 -11.35 2.45 13.50
CA ARG A 95 -10.31 3.24 12.85
C ARG A 95 -10.83 3.84 11.54
N LYS A 96 -10.35 5.03 11.25
CA LYS A 96 -10.62 5.74 10.00
C LYS A 96 -9.41 5.60 9.10
N VAL A 97 -9.65 5.46 7.82
CA VAL A 97 -8.62 5.44 6.80
C VAL A 97 -8.79 6.60 5.82
N ALA A 98 -7.71 6.99 5.17
CA ALA A 98 -7.75 7.98 4.11
C ALA A 98 -6.80 7.57 2.99
N GLN A 99 -7.22 7.75 1.75
CA GLN A 99 -6.41 7.44 0.58
C GLN A 99 -5.49 8.61 0.22
N LEU A 100 -4.24 8.29 -0.12
CA LEU A 100 -3.33 9.20 -0.80
C LEU A 100 -2.69 8.46 -1.98
N LEU A 101 -2.99 8.91 -3.19
CA LEU A 101 -2.36 8.40 -4.42
C LEU A 101 -1.26 9.35 -4.84
N ILE A 102 -0.06 8.79 -5.04
CA ILE A 102 1.15 9.56 -5.33
C ILE A 102 1.88 8.86 -6.47
N THR A 103 2.49 9.62 -7.37
CA THR A 103 3.44 9.11 -8.33
C THR A 103 4.87 9.45 -7.91
N LYS A 104 5.86 8.73 -8.41
CA LYS A 104 7.27 9.06 -8.21
C LYS A 104 7.55 10.51 -8.65
N ARG A 105 6.95 10.93 -9.75
CA ARG A 105 7.08 12.30 -10.28
C ARG A 105 6.57 13.35 -9.29
N ASP A 106 5.47 13.06 -8.57
CA ASP A 106 4.94 13.97 -7.55
C ASP A 106 5.89 14.11 -6.37
N LEU A 107 6.67 13.07 -6.06
CA LEU A 107 7.67 13.11 -5.00
C LEU A 107 8.98 13.79 -5.41
N ASP A 108 9.28 13.85 -6.69
CA ASP A 108 10.44 14.59 -7.23
C ASP A 108 10.17 16.11 -7.28
N ASP A 109 8.92 16.52 -7.45
CA ASP A 109 8.50 17.93 -7.40
C ASP A 109 8.44 18.42 -5.95
N GLU A 110 9.13 19.52 -5.63
CA GLU A 110 9.23 20.06 -4.26
C GLU A 110 7.87 20.51 -3.71
N GLN A 111 7.06 21.18 -4.54
CA GLN A 111 5.75 21.67 -4.10
C GLN A 111 4.77 20.53 -3.87
N LEU A 112 4.70 19.56 -4.80
CA LEU A 112 3.80 18.41 -4.66
C LEU A 112 4.22 17.53 -3.49
N ARG A 113 5.50 17.30 -3.30
CA ARG A 113 6.06 16.61 -2.14
C ARG A 113 5.70 17.29 -0.82
N SER A 114 5.81 18.63 -0.75
CA SER A 114 5.39 19.40 0.42
C SER A 114 3.90 19.27 0.69
N ASN A 115 3.06 19.32 -0.33
CA ASN A 115 1.61 19.15 -0.20
C ASN A 115 1.26 17.73 0.31
N ALA A 116 1.93 16.70 -0.20
CA ALA A 116 1.75 15.32 0.26
C ALA A 116 2.14 15.19 1.75
N LEU A 117 3.29 15.76 2.15
CA LEU A 117 3.73 15.77 3.55
C LEU A 117 2.70 16.45 4.46
N ASN A 118 2.22 17.64 4.09
CA ASN A 118 1.23 18.38 4.87
C ASN A 118 -0.06 17.59 5.02
N THR A 119 -0.53 16.95 3.95
CA THR A 119 -1.73 16.09 3.98
C THR A 119 -1.53 14.94 4.96
N LEU A 120 -0.41 14.21 4.87
CA LEU A 120 -0.11 13.09 5.77
C LEU A 120 -0.06 13.54 7.24
N GLN A 121 0.58 14.67 7.53
CA GLN A 121 0.66 15.21 8.90
C GLN A 121 -0.72 15.56 9.46
N VAL A 122 -1.60 16.14 8.66
CA VAL A 122 -2.96 16.49 9.08
C VAL A 122 -3.80 15.23 9.30
N LEU A 123 -3.68 14.21 8.45
CA LEU A 123 -4.36 12.92 8.64
C LEU A 123 -3.94 12.25 9.95
N LEU A 124 -2.65 12.21 10.25
CA LEU A 124 -2.13 11.67 11.51
C LEU A 124 -2.63 12.47 12.72
N LYS A 125 -2.69 13.80 12.61
CA LYS A 125 -3.29 14.67 13.65
C LYS A 125 -4.75 14.33 13.92
N TYR A 126 -5.51 13.96 12.89
CA TYR A 126 -6.90 13.52 13.01
C TYR A 126 -7.05 12.04 13.40
N LYS A 127 -5.93 11.37 13.73
CA LYS A 127 -5.92 9.94 14.07
C LYS A 127 -6.60 9.10 12.97
N THR A 128 -6.26 9.40 11.75
CA THR A 128 -6.68 8.67 10.57
C THR A 128 -5.46 7.94 10.02
N ILE A 129 -5.58 6.67 9.70
CA ILE A 129 -4.50 5.86 9.12
C ILE A 129 -4.43 6.17 7.62
N PRO A 130 -3.36 6.83 7.13
CA PRO A 130 -3.21 7.04 5.70
C PRO A 130 -2.89 5.72 5.00
N ILE A 131 -3.58 5.44 3.90
CA ILE A 131 -3.29 4.34 2.98
C ILE A 131 -2.76 4.97 1.69
N ILE A 132 -1.49 4.72 1.44
CA ILE A 132 -0.76 5.30 0.31
C ILE A 132 -0.60 4.22 -0.75
N ASN A 133 -0.82 4.58 -1.99
CA ASN A 133 -0.53 3.74 -3.15
C ASN A 133 -0.01 4.61 -4.29
N GLU A 134 0.63 3.99 -5.26
CA GLU A 134 0.93 4.68 -6.52
C GLU A 134 -0.38 4.95 -7.29
N ASN A 135 -0.38 6.04 -8.04
CA ASN A 135 -1.49 6.34 -8.95
C ASN A 135 -1.29 5.59 -10.28
N ASP A 136 -1.47 4.29 -10.24
CA ASP A 136 -1.33 3.40 -11.40
C ASP A 136 -2.22 3.76 -12.59
N SER A 137 -3.28 4.53 -12.38
CA SER A 137 -4.15 4.96 -13.48
C SER A 137 -3.49 5.99 -14.42
N VAL A 138 -2.43 6.66 -13.97
CA VAL A 138 -1.70 7.68 -14.74
C VAL A 138 -0.18 7.45 -14.74
N ALA A 139 0.35 6.71 -13.79
CA ALA A 139 1.76 6.32 -13.71
C ALA A 139 1.98 4.93 -14.30
N ILE A 140 3.16 4.69 -14.83
CA ILE A 140 3.56 3.40 -15.41
C ILE A 140 4.65 2.71 -14.60
N ASP A 141 5.25 3.40 -13.64
CA ASP A 141 6.45 2.93 -12.95
C ASP A 141 6.19 1.65 -12.15
N GLU A 142 5.12 1.59 -11.33
CA GLU A 142 4.77 0.36 -10.61
C GLU A 142 4.31 -0.75 -11.56
N ILE A 143 3.56 -0.41 -12.61
CA ILE A 143 3.07 -1.38 -13.59
C ILE A 143 4.24 -2.03 -14.35
N VAL A 144 5.30 -1.26 -14.61
CA VAL A 144 6.49 -1.71 -15.35
C VAL A 144 7.52 -2.34 -14.43
N TYR A 145 7.77 -1.75 -13.26
CA TYR A 145 8.84 -2.17 -12.35
C TYR A 145 8.34 -2.91 -11.10
N GLY A 146 7.03 -2.88 -10.82
CA GLY A 146 6.34 -3.77 -9.88
C GLY A 146 6.62 -3.52 -8.40
N ASP A 147 7.02 -2.31 -7.98
CA ASP A 147 7.55 -2.14 -6.63
C ASP A 147 7.10 -0.88 -5.88
N ASN A 148 6.23 -1.09 -4.88
CA ASN A 148 5.92 -0.11 -3.85
C ASN A 148 6.98 -0.05 -2.71
N ASP A 149 8.08 -0.79 -2.77
CA ASP A 149 9.13 -0.74 -1.76
C ASP A 149 9.82 0.62 -1.81
N THR A 150 10.15 1.09 -3.01
CA THR A 150 10.72 2.42 -3.22
C THR A 150 9.77 3.52 -2.75
N LEU A 151 8.46 3.44 -3.09
CA LEU A 151 7.46 4.40 -2.61
C LEU A 151 7.37 4.40 -1.09
N SER A 152 7.41 3.23 -0.46
CA SER A 152 7.37 3.11 1.00
C SER A 152 8.61 3.69 1.67
N ALA A 153 9.78 3.51 1.11
CA ALA A 153 11.03 4.08 1.61
C ALA A 153 11.04 5.61 1.49
N ILE A 154 10.59 6.16 0.36
CA ILE A 154 10.46 7.61 0.17
C ILE A 154 9.40 8.16 1.14
N THR A 155 8.26 7.51 1.29
CA THR A 155 7.22 7.90 2.25
C THR A 155 7.75 7.90 3.69
N ALA A 156 8.45 6.84 4.11
CA ALA A 156 9.05 6.75 5.43
C ALA A 156 10.05 7.89 5.70
N ARG A 157 10.89 8.20 4.72
CA ARG A 157 11.82 9.34 4.78
C ARG A 157 11.08 10.67 4.85
N LEU A 158 10.06 10.86 4.01
CA LEU A 158 9.27 12.10 3.92
C LEU A 158 8.61 12.44 5.25
N ILE A 159 7.97 11.45 5.88
CA ILE A 159 7.25 11.62 7.14
C ILE A 159 8.16 11.49 8.37
N ARG A 160 9.46 11.22 8.18
CA ARG A 160 10.44 10.94 9.25
C ARG A 160 9.96 9.80 10.16
N ALA A 161 9.66 8.65 9.54
CA ALA A 161 9.26 7.47 10.27
C ALA A 161 10.41 6.91 11.12
N ASP A 162 10.07 6.37 12.30
CA ASP A 162 11.02 5.69 13.18
C ASP A 162 11.26 4.25 12.73
N LEU A 163 10.31 3.67 11.99
CA LEU A 163 10.36 2.29 11.52
C LEU A 163 9.64 2.16 10.17
N LEU A 164 10.29 1.44 9.25
CA LEU A 164 9.69 0.91 8.02
C LEU A 164 9.65 -0.61 8.11
N VAL A 165 8.46 -1.18 7.94
CA VAL A 165 8.23 -2.63 7.90
C VAL A 165 7.81 -3.02 6.50
N LEU A 166 8.56 -3.92 5.86
CA LEU A 166 8.23 -4.48 4.55
C LEU A 166 7.64 -5.88 4.76
N LEU A 167 6.36 -6.03 4.48
CA LEU A 167 5.69 -7.33 4.48
C LEU A 167 5.83 -7.92 3.08
N SER A 168 6.65 -8.95 2.96
CA SER A 168 7.00 -9.64 1.73
C SER A 168 6.79 -11.15 1.89
N ASP A 169 6.74 -11.85 0.78
CA ASP A 169 6.78 -13.31 0.66
C ASP A 169 8.23 -13.86 0.63
N ILE A 170 9.22 -12.98 0.72
CA ILE A 170 10.64 -13.33 0.79
C ILE A 170 11.10 -13.22 2.25
N ASP A 171 11.77 -14.26 2.75
CA ASP A 171 12.12 -14.43 4.16
C ASP A 171 13.41 -13.70 4.59
N GLY A 172 14.05 -12.97 3.69
CA GLY A 172 15.28 -12.23 4.00
C GLY A 172 15.77 -11.32 2.90
N LEU A 173 16.92 -10.70 3.15
CA LEU A 173 17.65 -9.91 2.17
C LEU A 173 18.59 -10.83 1.40
N TYR A 174 18.47 -10.80 0.08
CA TYR A 174 19.28 -11.57 -0.85
C TYR A 174 20.13 -10.64 -1.72
N ASP A 175 21.25 -11.13 -2.20
CA ASP A 175 22.12 -10.45 -3.16
C ASP A 175 21.65 -10.61 -4.62
N ALA A 176 20.69 -11.51 -4.86
CA ALA A 176 20.01 -11.73 -6.13
C ALA A 176 18.58 -12.23 -5.89
N ASP A 177 17.75 -12.26 -6.93
CA ASP A 177 16.39 -12.78 -6.88
C ASP A 177 16.39 -14.28 -6.51
N PRO A 178 15.90 -14.68 -5.32
CA PRO A 178 15.97 -16.09 -4.86
C PRO A 178 15.12 -17.02 -5.71
N SER A 179 14.14 -16.50 -6.46
CA SER A 179 13.34 -17.32 -7.37
C SER A 179 14.10 -17.69 -8.66
N LYS A 180 15.12 -16.90 -9.02
CA LYS A 180 15.94 -17.11 -10.22
C LYS A 180 17.30 -17.74 -9.91
N CYS A 181 17.77 -17.60 -8.69
CA CYS A 181 19.05 -18.13 -8.22
C CYS A 181 18.82 -18.98 -6.95
N PRO A 182 18.19 -20.18 -7.06
CA PRO A 182 18.09 -21.08 -5.92
C PRO A 182 19.50 -21.56 -5.55
N HIS A 183 19.87 -21.37 -4.28
CA HIS A 183 21.12 -21.88 -3.70
C HIS A 183 21.05 -23.39 -3.50
#